data_49ebc91905a94ba7dcda3ecf76903b1e
#
_entry.id   49ebc91905a94ba7dcda3ecf76903b1e
#
_cell.length_a   1.000
_cell.length_b   1.000
_cell.length_c   1.000
_cell.angle_alpha   90.00
_cell.angle_beta   90.00
_cell.angle_gamma   90.00
#
_symmetry.space_group_name_H-M   'P 1'
#
loop_
_entity.id
_entity.type
_entity.pdbx_description
1 polymer ?
#
loop_
_entity_poly.entity_id
_entity_poly.type
_entity_poly.pdbx_seq_one_letter_code
_entity_poly.pdbx_strand_id
1 'polypeptide(L)'
;VISAFAPALDTCGATLGSVYYDAPFTVGTKTFKNWYKQGYLGYSSIRDGIIYSMNIVAVRCLMETVTPQLGVEYAENMGITSLTKDDLGAATALGGITKGVSNLELTTAYASIANGGVYTKPRFFTKILDHNGKVLIDNEPETKQVLKDSTAFLLTDAMSESMKSNRKFTRPGVSINSTSTRAALTGMTAAGKS
;
A
#
# COMPACT_ATOMS: atom_id res chain seq x y z
N VAL A 1 1.61 -2.00 0.00
CA VAL A 1 0.14 -1.89 0.06
C VAL A 1 -0.42 -1.81 -1.35
N ILE A 2 -0.02 -0.82 -2.12
CA ILE A 2 -0.59 -0.46 -3.42
C ILE A 2 -0.50 -1.63 -4.43
N SER A 3 0.69 -2.19 -4.64
CA SER A 3 0.94 -3.20 -5.67
C SER A 3 0.59 -4.64 -5.27
N ALA A 4 0.46 -4.94 -3.97
CA ALA A 4 0.20 -6.31 -3.51
C ALA A 4 -1.18 -6.43 -2.84
N PHE A 5 -1.41 -5.70 -1.76
CA PHE A 5 -2.62 -5.89 -0.97
C PHE A 5 -3.87 -5.25 -1.58
N ALA A 6 -3.73 -4.09 -2.24
CA ALA A 6 -4.87 -3.43 -2.89
C ALA A 6 -5.48 -4.31 -3.98
N PRO A 7 -4.75 -4.78 -5.01
CA PRO A 7 -5.33 -5.66 -6.02
C PRO A 7 -5.79 -7.00 -5.47
N ALA A 8 -5.10 -7.57 -4.46
CA ALA A 8 -5.51 -8.82 -3.83
C ALA A 8 -6.94 -8.73 -3.24
N LEU A 9 -7.21 -7.64 -2.50
CA LEU A 9 -8.51 -7.39 -1.88
C LEU A 9 -9.56 -6.91 -2.88
N ASP A 10 -9.14 -6.20 -3.94
CA ASP A 10 -10.06 -5.55 -4.87
C ASP A 10 -10.64 -6.50 -5.92
N THR A 11 -9.79 -7.29 -6.56
CA THR A 11 -10.16 -8.10 -7.73
C THR A 11 -9.77 -9.57 -7.65
N CYS A 12 -8.80 -9.95 -6.80
CA CYS A 12 -8.32 -11.33 -6.73
C CYS A 12 -9.05 -12.20 -5.71
N GLY A 13 -10.14 -11.71 -5.10
CA GLY A 13 -10.97 -12.48 -4.17
C GLY A 13 -10.34 -12.73 -2.79
N ALA A 14 -9.20 -12.12 -2.48
CA ALA A 14 -8.60 -12.22 -1.16
C ALA A 14 -9.38 -11.36 -0.14
N THR A 15 -9.22 -11.70 1.13
CA THR A 15 -9.75 -10.95 2.27
C THR A 15 -8.62 -10.56 3.21
N LEU A 16 -8.88 -9.69 4.18
CA LEU A 16 -7.89 -9.40 5.22
C LEU A 16 -7.51 -10.63 6.05
N GLY A 17 -8.35 -11.67 6.06
CA GLY A 17 -8.10 -12.95 6.71
C GLY A 17 -7.39 -13.98 5.82
N SER A 18 -7.18 -13.72 4.54
CA SER A 18 -6.41 -14.61 3.66
C SER A 18 -4.97 -14.73 4.16
N VAL A 19 -4.45 -15.97 4.24
CA VAL A 19 -3.17 -16.27 4.92
C VAL A 19 -2.09 -16.69 3.94
N TYR A 20 -0.85 -16.29 4.26
CA TYR A 20 0.38 -16.71 3.60
C TYR A 20 1.35 -17.27 4.63
N TYR A 21 2.19 -18.22 4.23
CA TYR A 21 3.14 -18.85 5.14
C TYR A 21 4.42 -18.00 5.23
N ASP A 22 4.61 -17.33 6.35
CA ASP A 22 5.81 -16.56 6.66
C ASP A 22 6.99 -17.49 6.98
N ALA A 23 7.80 -17.76 5.98
CA ALA A 23 9.00 -18.58 6.00
C ALA A 23 9.95 -18.07 4.90
N PRO A 24 11.23 -18.50 4.84
CA PRO A 24 12.12 -18.13 3.75
C PRO A 24 11.45 -18.32 2.40
N PHE A 25 11.46 -17.28 1.57
CA PHE A 25 10.81 -17.29 0.27
C PHE A 25 11.75 -16.80 -0.81
N THR A 26 12.00 -17.65 -1.81
CA THR A 26 12.93 -17.37 -2.90
C THR A 26 12.16 -17.21 -4.20
N VAL A 27 12.43 -16.13 -4.92
CA VAL A 27 11.93 -15.87 -6.27
C VAL A 27 13.14 -15.68 -7.19
N GLY A 28 13.31 -16.58 -8.16
CA GLY A 28 14.53 -16.65 -8.97
C GLY A 28 15.76 -16.90 -8.09
N THR A 29 16.71 -15.98 -8.13
CA THR A 29 17.95 -16.06 -7.31
C THR A 29 17.87 -15.29 -5.99
N LYS A 30 16.79 -14.53 -5.76
CA LYS A 30 16.65 -13.65 -4.60
C LYS A 30 15.82 -14.30 -3.50
N THR A 31 16.40 -14.46 -2.32
CA THR A 31 15.69 -14.87 -1.10
C THR A 31 15.24 -13.64 -0.32
N PHE A 32 13.93 -13.52 -0.11
CA PHE A 32 13.32 -12.44 0.67
C PHE A 32 13.33 -12.76 2.16
N LYS A 33 13.53 -11.73 2.98
CA LYS A 33 13.56 -11.80 4.44
C LYS A 33 12.68 -10.70 5.04
N ASN A 34 12.20 -10.96 6.25
CA ASN A 34 11.54 -9.93 7.04
C ASN A 34 12.56 -8.95 7.66
N TRP A 35 12.08 -7.83 8.16
CA TRP A 35 12.89 -6.83 8.86
C TRP A 35 13.28 -7.30 10.28
N TYR A 36 12.46 -8.14 10.91
CA TYR A 36 12.76 -8.75 12.20
C TYR A 36 13.68 -9.97 12.04
N LYS A 37 14.56 -10.18 13.04
CA LYS A 37 15.65 -11.15 12.96
C LYS A 37 15.40 -12.45 13.73
N GLN A 38 14.34 -12.50 14.58
CA GLN A 38 14.08 -13.60 15.51
C GLN A 38 13.50 -14.86 14.85
N GLY A 39 13.33 -14.88 13.54
CA GLY A 39 12.76 -16.04 12.82
C GLY A 39 11.53 -15.68 11.98
N TYR A 40 10.57 -16.60 11.91
CA TYR A 40 9.39 -16.49 11.08
C TYR A 40 8.14 -16.77 11.91
N LEU A 41 7.01 -16.24 11.48
CA LEU A 41 5.74 -16.30 12.23
C LEU A 41 4.76 -17.36 11.68
N GLY A 42 5.13 -18.08 10.60
CA GLY A 42 4.28 -19.10 10.00
C GLY A 42 3.03 -18.52 9.35
N TYR A 43 1.88 -19.16 9.49
CA TYR A 43 0.64 -18.68 8.89
C TYR A 43 0.28 -17.29 9.43
N SER A 44 0.28 -16.31 8.52
CA SER A 44 0.06 -14.89 8.80
C SER A 44 -0.91 -14.32 7.77
N SER A 45 -1.87 -13.53 8.23
CA SER A 45 -2.91 -12.96 7.37
C SER A 45 -2.43 -11.73 6.60
N ILE A 46 -3.20 -11.29 5.58
CA ILE A 46 -2.97 -9.99 4.92
C ILE A 46 -3.02 -8.86 5.96
N ARG A 47 -3.95 -8.92 6.92
CA ARG A 47 -4.03 -7.94 8.02
C ARG A 47 -2.73 -7.89 8.81
N ASP A 48 -2.19 -9.05 9.18
CA ASP A 48 -0.89 -9.12 9.86
C ASP A 48 0.24 -8.55 8.99
N GLY A 49 0.24 -8.87 7.70
CA GLY A 49 1.19 -8.35 6.72
C GLY A 49 1.22 -6.83 6.69
N ILE A 50 0.05 -6.18 6.79
CA ILE A 50 -0.07 -4.72 6.84
C ILE A 50 0.37 -4.18 8.20
N ILE A 51 -0.19 -4.70 9.31
CA ILE A 51 0.06 -4.20 10.67
C ILE A 51 1.54 -4.29 11.05
N TYR A 52 2.15 -5.43 10.77
CA TYR A 52 3.52 -5.74 11.19
C TYR A 52 4.57 -5.55 10.10
N SER A 53 4.15 -5.02 8.94
CA SER A 53 5.06 -4.78 7.80
C SER A 53 5.83 -6.04 7.37
N MET A 54 5.12 -7.17 7.25
CA MET A 54 5.74 -8.46 6.94
C MET A 54 6.10 -8.54 5.46
N ASN A 55 7.39 -8.52 5.16
CA ASN A 55 7.89 -8.52 3.79
C ASN A 55 7.49 -9.78 3.02
N ILE A 56 7.62 -10.95 3.66
CA ILE A 56 7.34 -12.23 3.00
C ILE A 56 5.86 -12.35 2.66
N VAL A 57 4.96 -11.93 3.56
CA VAL A 57 3.51 -11.91 3.29
C VAL A 57 3.19 -11.03 2.08
N ALA A 58 3.81 -9.83 1.98
CA ALA A 58 3.59 -8.94 0.86
C ALA A 58 4.11 -9.52 -0.46
N VAL A 59 5.31 -10.13 -0.45
CA VAL A 59 5.91 -10.75 -1.65
C VAL A 59 5.10 -11.97 -2.10
N ARG A 60 4.70 -12.84 -1.17
CA ARG A 60 3.83 -13.98 -1.51
C ARG A 60 2.48 -13.54 -2.04
N CYS A 61 1.86 -12.54 -1.42
CA CYS A 61 0.60 -11.98 -1.91
C CYS A 61 0.71 -11.51 -3.36
N LEU A 62 1.79 -10.75 -3.69
CA LEU A 62 2.03 -10.31 -5.06
C LEU A 62 2.27 -11.48 -6.03
N MET A 63 3.08 -12.47 -5.63
CA MET A 63 3.51 -13.54 -6.54
C MET A 63 2.51 -14.68 -6.66
N GLU A 64 1.78 -15.02 -5.58
CA GLU A 64 0.90 -16.19 -5.51
C GLU A 64 -0.57 -15.86 -5.81
N THR A 65 -1.00 -14.61 -5.58
CA THR A 65 -2.41 -14.19 -5.71
C THR A 65 -2.61 -13.11 -6.77
N VAL A 66 -1.75 -12.10 -6.84
CA VAL A 66 -1.96 -10.90 -7.65
C VAL A 66 -1.33 -11.03 -9.03
N THR A 67 -0.08 -11.22 -9.14
CA THR A 67 0.89 -11.11 -10.23
C THR A 67 1.59 -9.73 -10.25
N PRO A 68 2.88 -9.67 -10.62
CA PRO A 68 3.59 -8.40 -10.76
C PRO A 68 2.96 -7.42 -11.75
N GLN A 69 2.41 -7.94 -12.87
CA GLN A 69 1.74 -7.15 -13.90
C GLN A 69 0.54 -6.39 -13.34
N LEU A 70 -0.36 -7.11 -12.65
CA LEU A 70 -1.54 -6.50 -12.04
C LEU A 70 -1.14 -5.52 -10.93
N GLY A 71 -0.10 -5.85 -10.15
CA GLY A 71 0.44 -4.96 -9.12
C GLY A 71 0.97 -3.64 -9.67
N VAL A 72 1.66 -3.68 -10.81
CA VAL A 72 2.13 -2.48 -11.53
C VAL A 72 0.95 -1.69 -12.10
N GLU A 73 -0.03 -2.36 -12.74
CA GLU A 73 -1.22 -1.71 -13.26
C GLU A 73 -2.01 -0.93 -12.19
N TYR A 74 -2.17 -1.50 -11.01
CA TYR A 74 -2.80 -0.80 -9.88
C TYR A 74 -2.00 0.42 -9.44
N ALA A 75 -0.68 0.32 -9.38
CA ALA A 75 0.17 1.44 -9.02
C ALA A 75 0.12 2.57 -10.07
N GLU A 76 0.11 2.24 -11.36
CA GLU A 76 -0.06 3.20 -12.46
C GLU A 76 -1.44 3.87 -12.42
N ASN A 77 -2.51 3.11 -12.21
CA ASN A 77 -3.86 3.65 -12.06
C ASN A 77 -3.99 4.61 -10.86
N MET A 78 -3.19 4.43 -9.82
CA MET A 78 -3.11 5.32 -8.65
C MET A 78 -2.10 6.47 -8.83
N GLY A 79 -1.60 6.69 -10.05
CA GLY A 79 -0.80 7.86 -10.44
C GLY A 79 0.71 7.70 -10.32
N ILE A 80 1.24 6.50 -10.13
CA ILE A 80 2.68 6.25 -10.15
C ILE A 80 3.13 6.06 -11.60
N THR A 81 3.89 7.01 -12.13
CA THR A 81 4.27 7.05 -13.57
C THR A 81 5.71 6.59 -13.83
N SER A 82 6.50 6.38 -12.79
CA SER A 82 7.93 6.04 -12.87
C SER A 82 8.21 4.56 -13.14
N LEU A 83 7.18 3.70 -13.15
CA LEU A 83 7.31 2.26 -13.32
C LEU A 83 7.85 1.87 -14.70
N THR A 84 8.60 0.79 -14.76
CA THR A 84 9.24 0.26 -15.96
C THR A 84 9.04 -1.26 -16.05
N LYS A 85 9.47 -1.87 -17.15
CA LYS A 85 9.42 -3.34 -17.31
C LYS A 85 10.28 -4.08 -16.27
N ASP A 86 11.32 -3.43 -15.74
CA ASP A 86 12.19 -4.00 -14.71
C ASP A 86 11.50 -4.11 -13.34
N ASP A 87 10.37 -3.40 -13.17
CA ASP A 87 9.56 -3.43 -11.95
C ASP A 87 8.51 -4.57 -11.96
N LEU A 88 8.44 -5.35 -13.03
CA LEU A 88 7.59 -6.54 -13.13
C LEU A 88 8.17 -7.73 -12.35
N GLY A 89 8.36 -7.54 -11.04
CA GLY A 89 9.01 -8.53 -10.19
C GLY A 89 8.59 -8.46 -8.72
N ALA A 90 9.08 -9.43 -7.96
CA ALA A 90 8.74 -9.58 -6.54
C ALA A 90 9.17 -8.39 -5.67
N ALA A 91 10.19 -7.63 -6.07
CA ALA A 91 10.67 -6.46 -5.32
C ALA A 91 9.63 -5.34 -5.23
N THR A 92 8.76 -5.23 -6.22
CA THR A 92 7.68 -4.22 -6.29
C THR A 92 6.67 -4.37 -5.15
N ALA A 93 6.49 -5.58 -4.59
CA ALA A 93 5.70 -5.80 -3.38
C ALA A 93 6.20 -4.97 -2.18
N LEU A 94 7.50 -4.69 -2.15
CA LEU A 94 8.21 -4.00 -1.07
C LEU A 94 8.57 -2.54 -1.40
N GLY A 95 8.14 -2.04 -2.56
CA GLY A 95 8.50 -0.71 -3.04
C GLY A 95 9.90 -0.61 -3.66
N GLY A 96 10.48 -1.76 -4.03
CA GLY A 96 11.73 -1.82 -4.80
C GLY A 96 11.47 -1.47 -6.26
N ILE A 97 11.37 -0.16 -6.54
CA ILE A 97 11.06 0.41 -7.85
C ILE A 97 12.34 1.02 -8.44
N THR A 98 12.63 0.65 -9.69
CA THR A 98 13.90 0.94 -10.38
C THR A 98 14.24 2.43 -10.41
N LYS A 99 13.28 3.28 -10.75
CA LYS A 99 13.45 4.74 -10.79
C LYS A 99 13.01 5.45 -9.51
N GLY A 100 12.51 4.70 -8.53
CA GLY A 100 11.86 5.26 -7.34
C GLY A 100 10.47 5.84 -7.67
N VAL A 101 9.88 6.49 -6.68
CA VAL A 101 8.56 7.15 -6.77
C VAL A 101 8.70 8.55 -6.17
N SER A 102 8.15 9.56 -6.82
CA SER A 102 8.14 10.91 -6.27
C SER A 102 7.21 10.98 -5.04
N ASN A 103 7.51 11.92 -4.13
CA ASN A 103 6.67 12.14 -2.96
C ASN A 103 5.24 12.51 -3.36
N LEU A 104 5.07 13.30 -4.42
CA LEU A 104 3.77 13.68 -4.95
C LEU A 104 2.95 12.46 -5.42
N GLU A 105 3.56 11.58 -6.23
CA GLU A 105 2.89 10.37 -6.71
C GLU A 105 2.50 9.44 -5.57
N LEU A 106 3.42 9.20 -4.62
CA LEU A 106 3.13 8.34 -3.48
C LEU A 106 2.03 8.92 -2.59
N THR A 107 2.06 10.22 -2.32
CA THR A 107 1.02 10.92 -1.56
C THR A 107 -0.33 10.81 -2.24
N THR A 108 -0.39 11.02 -3.56
CA THR A 108 -1.63 10.94 -4.33
C THR A 108 -2.19 9.51 -4.37
N ALA A 109 -1.32 8.51 -4.48
CA ALA A 109 -1.74 7.11 -4.43
C ALA A 109 -2.37 6.75 -3.08
N TYR A 110 -1.77 7.17 -1.96
CA TYR A 110 -2.39 6.97 -0.65
C TYR A 110 -3.64 7.82 -0.42
N ALA A 111 -3.68 9.04 -0.99
CA ALA A 111 -4.89 9.87 -0.97
C ALA A 111 -6.07 9.18 -1.66
N SER A 112 -5.84 8.38 -2.70
CA SER A 112 -6.89 7.59 -3.35
C SER A 112 -7.52 6.58 -2.40
N ILE A 113 -6.72 5.93 -1.54
CA ILE A 113 -7.23 5.01 -0.52
C ILE A 113 -8.08 5.78 0.51
N ALA A 114 -7.57 6.92 1.00
CA ALA A 114 -8.29 7.76 1.96
C ALA A 114 -9.60 8.36 1.40
N ASN A 115 -9.68 8.49 0.06
CA ASN A 115 -10.81 9.05 -0.67
C ASN A 115 -11.74 7.96 -1.25
N GLY A 116 -11.96 6.85 -0.53
CA GLY A 116 -12.88 5.79 -0.96
C GLY A 116 -12.49 5.12 -2.28
N GLY A 117 -11.20 5.08 -2.62
CA GLY A 117 -10.70 4.49 -3.85
C GLY A 117 -10.74 5.42 -5.07
N VAL A 118 -11.05 6.69 -4.87
CA VAL A 118 -11.08 7.70 -5.96
C VAL A 118 -9.72 8.38 -6.06
N TYR A 119 -9.01 8.13 -7.14
CA TYR A 119 -7.82 8.89 -7.51
C TYR A 119 -8.23 10.29 -7.97
N THR A 120 -7.51 11.30 -7.50
CA THR A 120 -7.66 12.69 -7.94
C THR A 120 -6.30 13.18 -8.43
N LYS A 121 -6.21 13.61 -9.68
CA LYS A 121 -4.98 14.14 -10.26
C LYS A 121 -4.51 15.37 -9.47
N PRO A 122 -3.24 15.41 -9.04
CA PRO A 122 -2.72 16.56 -8.31
C PRO A 122 -2.85 17.86 -9.11
N ARG A 123 -3.27 18.92 -8.44
CA ARG A 123 -3.35 20.27 -9.02
C ARG A 123 -2.84 21.31 -8.02
N PHE A 124 -2.21 22.36 -8.51
CA PHE A 124 -1.57 23.39 -7.69
C PHE A 124 -2.39 24.69 -7.64
N PHE A 125 -3.45 24.79 -8.44
CA PHE A 125 -4.39 25.90 -8.42
C PHE A 125 -5.79 25.40 -8.80
N THR A 126 -6.81 26.07 -8.36
CA THR A 126 -8.20 25.78 -8.72
C THR A 126 -8.70 26.69 -9.85
N LYS A 127 -8.39 27.97 -9.77
CA LYS A 127 -8.79 28.98 -10.77
C LYS A 127 -7.68 30.01 -10.98
N ILE A 128 -7.62 30.53 -12.19
CA ILE A 128 -6.84 31.74 -12.51
C ILE A 128 -7.84 32.81 -12.93
N LEU A 129 -7.76 33.96 -12.29
CA LEU A 129 -8.63 35.10 -12.56
C LEU A 129 -7.81 36.24 -13.18
N ASP A 130 -8.44 37.06 -14.01
CA ASP A 130 -7.86 38.34 -14.45
C ASP A 130 -8.01 39.41 -13.33
N HIS A 131 -7.50 40.62 -13.60
CA HIS A 131 -7.55 41.76 -12.66
C HIS A 131 -8.96 42.25 -12.37
N ASN A 132 -9.97 41.88 -13.16
CA ASN A 132 -11.37 42.19 -12.97
C ASN A 132 -12.17 41.08 -12.27
N GLY A 133 -11.49 39.97 -11.90
CA GLY A 133 -12.10 38.79 -11.27
C GLY A 133 -12.76 37.83 -12.27
N LYS A 134 -12.60 38.03 -13.57
CA LYS A 134 -13.08 37.10 -14.59
C LYS A 134 -12.22 35.83 -14.60
N VAL A 135 -12.86 34.66 -14.63
CA VAL A 135 -12.17 33.37 -14.71
C VAL A 135 -11.48 33.25 -16.09
N LEU A 136 -10.16 33.12 -16.08
CA LEU A 136 -9.34 32.81 -17.24
C LEU A 136 -9.16 31.32 -17.43
N ILE A 137 -8.90 30.59 -16.33
CA ILE A 137 -8.77 29.12 -16.29
C ILE A 137 -9.56 28.63 -15.10
N ASP A 138 -10.43 27.65 -15.32
CA ASP A 138 -11.03 26.83 -14.31
C ASP A 138 -10.40 25.44 -14.35
N ASN A 139 -9.65 25.08 -13.31
CA ASN A 139 -8.91 23.82 -13.23
C ASN A 139 -9.70 22.82 -12.38
N GLU A 140 -10.76 22.28 -12.97
CA GLU A 140 -11.60 21.26 -12.32
C GLU A 140 -10.79 19.97 -12.03
N PRO A 141 -11.08 19.25 -10.94
CA PRO A 141 -10.36 18.02 -10.60
C PRO A 141 -10.66 16.89 -11.58
N GLU A 142 -9.61 16.31 -12.14
CA GLU A 142 -9.72 15.04 -12.88
C GLU A 142 -9.74 13.89 -11.86
N THR A 143 -10.83 13.11 -11.84
CA THR A 143 -11.01 12.00 -10.90
C THR A 143 -11.27 10.69 -11.60
N LYS A 144 -10.84 9.56 -11.01
CA LYS A 144 -11.07 8.21 -11.51
C LYS A 144 -11.24 7.25 -10.32
N GLN A 145 -12.25 6.39 -10.34
CA GLN A 145 -12.35 5.27 -9.40
C GLN A 145 -11.27 4.25 -9.75
N VAL A 146 -10.36 3.97 -8.82
CA VAL A 146 -9.21 3.06 -9.01
C VAL A 146 -9.23 1.86 -8.05
N LEU A 147 -10.00 1.94 -6.98
CA LEU A 147 -10.32 0.85 -6.06
C LEU A 147 -11.81 0.90 -5.74
N LYS A 148 -12.39 -0.25 -5.36
CA LYS A 148 -13.71 -0.26 -4.72
C LYS A 148 -13.67 0.47 -3.38
N ASP A 149 -14.73 1.14 -3.02
CA ASP A 149 -14.87 1.80 -1.71
C ASP A 149 -14.65 0.82 -0.55
N SER A 150 -15.20 -0.39 -0.65
CA SER A 150 -15.00 -1.47 0.32
C SER A 150 -13.52 -1.87 0.47
N THR A 151 -12.77 -1.91 -0.63
CA THR A 151 -11.32 -2.21 -0.61
C THR A 151 -10.55 -1.08 0.08
N ALA A 152 -10.85 0.16 -0.28
CA ALA A 152 -10.26 1.34 0.35
C ALA A 152 -10.53 1.38 1.85
N PHE A 153 -11.76 1.06 2.28
CA PHE A 153 -12.12 0.93 3.69
C PHE A 153 -11.30 -0.15 4.41
N LEU A 154 -11.21 -1.36 3.84
CA LEU A 154 -10.44 -2.47 4.45
C LEU A 154 -8.96 -2.14 4.59
N LEU A 155 -8.36 -1.50 3.59
CA LEU A 155 -6.97 -1.06 3.65
C LEU A 155 -6.76 0.00 4.73
N THR A 156 -7.65 0.98 4.80
CA THR A 156 -7.61 2.06 5.81
C THR A 156 -7.75 1.49 7.21
N ASP A 157 -8.67 0.54 7.43
CA ASP A 157 -8.88 -0.14 8.70
C ASP A 157 -7.60 -0.89 9.15
N ALA A 158 -7.03 -1.72 8.27
CA ALA A 158 -5.79 -2.45 8.58
C ALA A 158 -4.60 -1.51 8.84
N MET A 159 -4.49 -0.41 8.10
CA MET A 159 -3.45 0.60 8.31
C MET A 159 -3.67 1.40 9.60
N SER A 160 -4.92 1.63 10.02
CA SER A 160 -5.19 2.26 11.31
C SER A 160 -4.78 1.37 12.48
N GLU A 161 -4.97 0.06 12.35
CA GLU A 161 -4.49 -0.93 13.33
C GLU A 161 -2.96 -0.91 13.48
N SER A 162 -2.21 -0.64 12.41
CA SER A 162 -0.74 -0.55 12.45
C SER A 162 -0.24 0.62 13.31
N MET A 163 -1.09 1.61 13.58
CA MET A 163 -0.78 2.78 14.41
C MET A 163 -0.97 2.51 15.91
N LYS A 164 -1.64 1.41 16.28
CA LYS A 164 -1.94 1.09 17.69
C LYS A 164 -0.74 0.43 18.38
N SER A 165 -0.28 1.01 19.49
CA SER A 165 0.89 0.53 20.24
C SER A 165 0.68 -0.81 20.95
N ASN A 166 -0.56 -1.23 21.17
CA ASN A 166 -0.90 -2.49 21.81
C ASN A 166 -0.95 -3.69 20.86
N ARG A 167 -0.69 -3.51 19.57
CA ARG A 167 -0.67 -4.61 18.60
C ARG A 167 0.65 -5.35 18.66
N LYS A 168 0.56 -6.62 19.04
CA LYS A 168 1.70 -7.54 19.16
C LYS A 168 1.35 -8.89 18.54
N PHE A 169 2.25 -9.42 17.72
CA PHE A 169 2.14 -10.75 17.14
C PHE A 169 3.25 -11.64 17.70
N THR A 170 2.87 -12.74 18.32
CA THR A 170 3.81 -13.62 19.02
C THR A 170 3.63 -15.08 18.59
N ARG A 171 4.74 -15.76 18.35
CA ARG A 171 4.87 -17.20 18.16
C ARG A 171 6.09 -17.67 18.97
N PRO A 172 6.28 -18.96 19.22
CA PRO A 172 7.46 -19.44 19.92
C PRO A 172 8.75 -18.91 19.29
N GLY A 173 9.55 -18.22 20.09
CA GLY A 173 10.82 -17.62 19.67
C GLY A 173 10.73 -16.29 18.89
N VAL A 174 9.55 -15.83 18.47
CA VAL A 174 9.38 -14.59 17.72
C VAL A 174 8.27 -13.73 18.30
N SER A 175 8.55 -12.46 18.51
CA SER A 175 7.56 -11.47 18.92
C SER A 175 7.84 -10.13 18.25
N ILE A 176 6.85 -9.58 17.57
CA ILE A 176 6.94 -8.30 16.85
C ILE A 176 5.79 -7.38 17.23
N ASN A 177 6.05 -6.08 17.20
CA ASN A 177 5.05 -5.05 17.41
C ASN A 177 4.66 -4.41 16.07
N SER A 178 3.53 -3.72 16.05
CA SER A 178 3.13 -2.87 14.92
C SER A 178 4.19 -1.80 14.64
N THR A 179 4.35 -1.44 13.37
CA THR A 179 5.52 -0.67 12.90
C THR A 179 5.28 0.83 12.78
N SER A 180 4.02 1.27 12.72
CA SER A 180 3.66 2.67 12.45
C SER A 180 3.30 3.47 13.72
N THR A 181 3.53 2.92 14.91
CA THR A 181 3.10 3.51 16.20
C THR A 181 3.69 4.89 16.48
N ARG A 182 4.90 5.17 15.98
CA ARG A 182 5.56 6.47 16.17
C ARG A 182 4.90 7.62 15.39
N ALA A 183 4.10 7.30 14.40
CA ALA A 183 3.35 8.28 13.60
C ALA A 183 1.91 8.47 14.11
N ALA A 184 1.52 7.80 15.20
CA ALA A 184 0.20 7.96 15.81
C ALA A 184 0.03 9.37 16.37
N LEU A 185 -1.14 9.95 16.11
CA LEU A 185 -1.50 11.29 16.57
C LEU A 185 -2.42 11.20 17.79
N THR A 186 -2.11 11.95 18.84
CA THR A 186 -2.95 11.99 20.05
C THR A 186 -4.28 12.69 19.73
N GLY A 187 -5.40 12.03 20.05
CA GLY A 187 -6.74 12.57 19.85
C GLY A 187 -7.25 12.55 18.41
N MET A 188 -6.49 11.97 17.47
CA MET A 188 -6.88 11.85 16.07
C MET A 188 -6.79 10.41 15.59
N THR A 189 -7.74 9.98 14.77
CA THR A 189 -7.64 8.71 14.05
C THR A 189 -6.70 8.88 12.86
N ALA A 190 -5.69 8.04 12.77
CA ALA A 190 -4.76 8.02 11.67
C ALA A 190 -4.61 6.58 11.13
N ALA A 191 -4.32 6.48 9.85
CA ALA A 191 -3.97 5.23 9.18
C ALA A 191 -2.62 5.42 8.48
N GLY A 192 -1.71 4.47 8.65
CA GLY A 192 -0.37 4.60 8.12
C GLY A 192 0.31 3.25 7.87
N LYS A 193 1.38 3.32 7.06
CA LYS A 193 2.20 2.16 6.73
C LYS A 193 3.68 2.58 6.70
N SER A 194 4.52 1.83 7.40
CA SER A 194 5.97 2.01 7.39
C SER A 194 6.62 1.26 6.24
#